data_23ea685baa721a8edc21c9efbc161edd
#
_entry.id   23ea685baa721a8edc21c9efbc161edd
#
_cell.length_a   1.000
_cell.length_b   1.000
_cell.length_c   1.000
_cell.angle_alpha   90.00
_cell.angle_beta   90.00
_cell.angle_gamma   90.00
#
_symmetry.space_group_name_H-M   'P 1'
#
loop_
_entity.id
_entity.type
_entity.pdbx_description
1 polymer ?
#
loop_
_entity_poly.entity_id
_entity_poly.type
_entity_poly.pdbx_seq_one_letter_code
_entity_poly.pdbx_strand_id
1 'polypeptide(L)'
;MWLWERYTSPFKLASLGIMGMNQRNVNYIGRYNPRKLYPLVDNKLKTKHIAVGAGVTVPKLIGTIQHQHEVTKIAGMVKDWPGFCIKPARGSGGKGIVIGPAASQRKLDKLRSDVLANPRGW
;
A
#
# COMPACT_ATOMS: atom_id res chain seq x y z
N MET A 1 -18.13 32.22 9.58
CA MET A 1 -16.80 31.59 9.76
C MET A 1 -16.00 31.82 8.50
N TRP A 2 -14.99 32.68 8.57
CA TRP A 2 -14.20 33.04 7.40
C TRP A 2 -13.29 31.89 6.98
N LEU A 3 -13.09 31.69 5.68
CA LEU A 3 -12.22 30.63 5.10
C LEU A 3 -10.78 30.64 5.65
N TRP A 4 -10.32 31.80 6.12
CA TRP A 4 -8.98 32.04 6.70
C TRP A 4 -8.74 31.33 8.03
N GLU A 5 -9.79 31.02 8.79
CA GLU A 5 -9.67 30.29 10.07
C GLU A 5 -9.27 28.81 9.90
N ARG A 6 -9.39 28.28 8.69
CA ARG A 6 -9.02 26.90 8.35
C ARG A 6 -7.55 26.72 7.99
N TYR A 7 -6.82 27.81 7.80
CA TYR A 7 -5.43 27.77 7.37
C TYR A 7 -4.52 28.39 8.41
N THR A 8 -3.46 27.66 8.76
CA THR A 8 -2.42 28.16 9.67
C THR A 8 -1.16 28.45 8.87
N SER A 9 -0.48 29.55 9.17
CA SER A 9 0.74 29.90 8.48
C SER A 9 1.88 28.89 8.78
N PRO A 10 2.80 28.65 7.84
CA PRO A 10 3.96 27.80 8.07
C PRO A 10 4.81 28.24 9.26
N PHE A 11 4.93 29.55 9.47
CA PHE A 11 5.68 30.13 10.60
C PHE A 11 5.03 29.78 11.95
N LYS A 12 3.71 29.86 12.04
CA LYS A 12 2.97 29.47 13.25
C LYS A 12 3.08 27.97 13.49
N LEU A 13 3.02 27.14 12.45
CA LEU A 13 3.22 25.70 12.59
C LEU A 13 4.63 25.39 13.11
N ALA A 14 5.65 26.04 12.56
CA ALA A 14 7.02 25.89 13.04
C ALA A 14 7.21 26.33 14.50
N SER A 15 6.57 27.46 14.91
CA SER A 15 6.62 27.92 16.31
C SER A 15 5.92 26.98 17.30
N LEU A 16 4.95 26.20 16.82
CA LEU A 16 4.28 25.15 17.59
C LEU A 16 5.04 23.80 17.60
N GLY A 17 6.24 23.75 17.01
CA GLY A 17 7.05 22.52 16.93
C GLY A 17 6.58 21.53 15.86
N ILE A 18 5.65 21.94 14.98
CA ILE A 18 5.19 21.07 13.89
C ILE A 18 6.22 21.08 12.78
N MET A 19 6.73 19.91 12.50
CA MET A 19 7.77 19.70 11.50
C MET A 19 7.20 19.67 10.09
N GLY A 20 7.77 20.43 9.18
CA GLY A 20 7.45 20.36 7.76
C GLY A 20 7.94 19.06 7.11
N MET A 21 7.30 18.68 6.00
CA MET A 21 7.62 17.44 5.28
C MET A 21 9.09 17.37 4.83
N ASN A 22 9.64 18.46 4.33
CA ASN A 22 11.04 18.50 3.89
C ASN A 22 12.00 18.30 5.07
N GLN A 23 11.75 18.97 6.19
CA GLN A 23 12.56 18.81 7.40
C GLN A 23 12.50 17.38 7.92
N ARG A 24 11.30 16.76 7.94
CA ARG A 24 11.16 15.35 8.29
C ARG A 24 11.96 14.45 7.37
N ASN A 25 11.85 14.67 6.06
CA ASN A 25 12.51 13.81 5.07
C ASN A 25 14.04 13.93 5.09
N VAL A 26 14.56 15.13 5.27
CA VAL A 26 16.02 15.40 5.24
C VAL A 26 16.66 15.07 6.58
N ASN A 27 16.12 15.64 7.69
CA ASN A 27 16.79 15.59 8.98
C ASN A 27 16.56 14.27 9.73
N TYR A 28 15.49 13.55 9.39
CA TYR A 28 15.13 12.30 10.09
C TYR A 28 15.16 11.10 9.14
N ILE A 29 14.30 11.07 8.13
CA ILE A 29 14.21 9.88 7.27
C ILE A 29 15.52 9.65 6.52
N GLY A 30 16.06 10.66 5.85
CA GLY A 30 17.29 10.54 5.08
C GLY A 30 18.53 10.29 5.95
N ARG A 31 18.53 10.83 7.17
CA ARG A 31 19.66 10.68 8.11
C ARG A 31 19.70 9.29 8.74
N TYR A 32 18.56 8.75 9.16
CA TYR A 32 18.50 7.50 9.93
C TYR A 32 18.18 6.27 9.07
N ASN A 33 17.73 6.46 7.84
CA ASN A 33 17.41 5.36 6.93
C ASN A 33 18.25 5.47 5.67
N PRO A 34 19.36 4.70 5.56
CA PRO A 34 20.19 4.68 4.36
C PRO A 34 19.37 4.31 3.12
N ARG A 35 19.50 5.07 2.04
CA ARG A 35 18.75 4.88 0.78
C ARG A 35 18.84 3.47 0.20
N LYS A 36 19.98 2.80 0.42
CA LYS A 36 20.18 1.41 -0.02
C LYS A 36 19.17 0.42 0.58
N LEU A 37 18.55 0.76 1.72
CA LEU A 37 17.56 -0.08 2.39
C LEU A 37 16.12 0.19 1.92
N TYR A 38 15.86 1.31 1.23
CA TYR A 38 14.51 1.68 0.77
C TYR A 38 13.84 0.59 -0.09
N PRO A 39 14.54 -0.07 -1.04
CA PRO A 39 13.93 -1.13 -1.84
C PRO A 39 13.41 -2.32 -1.03
N LEU A 40 13.91 -2.50 0.20
CA LEU A 40 13.47 -3.58 1.09
C LEU A 40 12.09 -3.32 1.70
N VAL A 41 11.68 -2.06 1.83
CA VAL A 41 10.41 -1.64 2.44
C VAL A 41 9.43 -1.05 1.42
N ASP A 42 9.91 -0.50 0.32
CA ASP A 42 9.07 0.07 -0.73
C ASP A 42 8.28 -0.98 -1.51
N ASN A 43 8.80 -2.20 -1.58
CA ASN A 43 8.13 -3.32 -2.21
C ASN A 43 7.58 -4.27 -1.14
N LYS A 44 6.24 -4.26 -0.98
CA LYS A 44 5.54 -5.07 0.04
C LYS A 44 5.77 -6.57 -0.08
N LEU A 45 5.98 -7.06 -1.31
CA LEU A 45 6.27 -8.47 -1.55
C LEU A 45 7.69 -8.83 -1.06
N LYS A 46 8.68 -7.99 -1.37
CA LYS A 46 10.04 -8.13 -0.85
C LYS A 46 10.08 -8.10 0.69
N THR A 47 9.43 -7.10 1.28
CA THR A 47 9.34 -6.98 2.74
C THR A 47 8.74 -8.24 3.36
N LYS A 48 7.70 -8.79 2.74
CA LYS A 48 7.05 -10.01 3.21
C LYS A 48 7.98 -11.22 3.16
N HIS A 49 8.72 -11.41 2.08
CA HIS A 49 9.70 -12.51 1.97
C HIS A 49 10.80 -12.40 3.03
N ILE A 50 11.31 -11.19 3.26
CA ILE A 50 12.31 -10.96 4.31
C ILE A 50 11.73 -11.27 5.70
N ALA A 51 10.51 -10.81 5.99
CA ALA A 51 9.85 -11.05 7.26
C ALA A 51 9.62 -12.55 7.52
N VAL A 52 9.16 -13.29 6.52
CA VAL A 52 9.00 -14.75 6.61
C VAL A 52 10.35 -15.43 6.88
N GLY A 53 11.40 -15.04 6.13
CA GLY A 53 12.75 -15.58 6.34
C GLY A 53 13.33 -15.28 7.72
N ALA A 54 12.91 -14.17 8.34
CA ALA A 54 13.29 -13.78 9.70
C ALA A 54 12.38 -14.39 10.80
N GLY A 55 11.44 -15.27 10.45
CA GLY A 55 10.51 -15.88 11.40
C GLY A 55 9.41 -14.95 11.94
N VAL A 56 9.20 -13.78 11.31
CA VAL A 56 8.15 -12.84 11.69
C VAL A 56 6.80 -13.32 11.17
N THR A 57 5.81 -13.37 12.03
CA THR A 57 4.44 -13.73 11.66
C THR A 57 3.83 -12.66 10.74
N VAL A 58 3.48 -13.06 9.55
CA VAL A 58 2.81 -12.21 8.54
C VAL A 58 1.59 -12.92 7.96
N PRO A 59 0.59 -12.20 7.46
CA PRO A 59 -0.56 -12.81 6.80
C PRO A 59 -0.12 -13.70 5.64
N LYS A 60 -0.80 -14.81 5.42
CA LYS A 60 -0.46 -15.75 4.33
C LYS A 60 -0.55 -15.07 2.97
N LEU A 61 0.41 -15.32 2.11
CA LEU A 61 0.38 -14.90 0.72
C LEU A 61 -0.41 -15.93 -0.08
N ILE A 62 -1.55 -15.51 -0.64
CA ILE A 62 -2.41 -16.36 -1.46
C ILE A 62 -1.83 -16.49 -2.87
N GLY A 63 -1.35 -15.39 -3.43
CA GLY A 63 -0.75 -15.35 -4.75
C GLY A 63 -0.28 -13.95 -5.14
N THR A 64 0.34 -13.84 -6.29
CA THR A 64 0.82 -12.59 -6.89
C THR A 64 0.34 -12.52 -8.33
N ILE A 65 0.03 -11.31 -8.78
CA ILE A 65 -0.32 -11.00 -10.15
C ILE A 65 0.74 -10.04 -10.69
N GLN A 66 1.43 -10.43 -11.74
CA GLN A 66 2.47 -9.61 -12.35
C GLN A 66 2.04 -9.05 -13.71
N HIS A 67 1.17 -9.77 -14.41
CA HIS A 67 0.73 -9.42 -15.74
C HIS A 67 -0.79 -9.33 -15.83
N GLN A 68 -1.27 -8.46 -16.72
CA GLN A 68 -2.71 -8.21 -16.88
C GLN A 68 -3.52 -9.46 -17.23
N HIS A 69 -2.97 -10.37 -18.01
CA HIS A 69 -3.64 -11.63 -18.38
C HIS A 69 -3.85 -12.58 -17.19
N GLU A 70 -3.09 -12.39 -16.10
CA GLU A 70 -3.21 -13.23 -14.90
C GLU A 70 -4.37 -12.80 -14.00
N VAL A 71 -4.99 -11.65 -14.24
CA VAL A 71 -6.13 -11.13 -13.46
C VAL A 71 -7.30 -12.12 -13.45
N THR A 72 -7.46 -12.88 -14.52
CA THR A 72 -8.49 -13.93 -14.60
C THR A 72 -8.31 -15.05 -13.58
N LYS A 73 -7.08 -15.27 -13.09
CA LYS A 73 -6.76 -16.29 -12.10
C LYS A 73 -7.19 -15.90 -10.68
N ILE A 74 -7.46 -14.62 -10.42
CA ILE A 74 -7.80 -14.12 -9.07
C ILE A 74 -8.99 -14.89 -8.48
N ALA A 75 -10.06 -15.08 -9.24
CA ALA A 75 -11.25 -15.79 -8.78
C ALA A 75 -10.92 -17.20 -8.26
N GLY A 76 -10.07 -17.94 -8.99
CA GLY A 76 -9.62 -19.26 -8.57
C GLY A 76 -8.73 -19.23 -7.33
N MET A 77 -7.88 -18.22 -7.19
CA MET A 77 -6.97 -18.09 -6.05
C MET A 77 -7.69 -17.80 -4.74
N VAL A 78 -8.79 -17.03 -4.79
CA VAL A 78 -9.48 -16.55 -3.58
C VAL A 78 -10.73 -17.32 -3.20
N LYS A 79 -11.20 -18.25 -4.05
CA LYS A 79 -12.47 -18.96 -3.86
C LYS A 79 -12.58 -19.72 -2.52
N ASP A 80 -11.47 -20.29 -2.05
CA ASP A 80 -11.43 -21.12 -0.85
C ASP A 80 -11.10 -20.31 0.43
N TRP A 81 -11.01 -18.98 0.31
CA TRP A 81 -10.66 -18.11 1.41
C TRP A 81 -11.89 -17.31 1.89
N PRO A 82 -12.15 -17.25 3.21
CA PRO A 82 -13.29 -16.51 3.76
C PRO A 82 -13.17 -15.00 3.54
N GLY A 83 -11.97 -14.50 3.34
CA GLY A 83 -11.68 -13.12 3.04
C GLY A 83 -10.27 -12.95 2.48
N PHE A 84 -10.06 -11.91 1.71
CA PHE A 84 -8.77 -11.60 1.09
C PHE A 84 -8.54 -10.10 1.00
N CYS A 85 -7.28 -9.72 0.83
CA CYS A 85 -6.87 -8.34 0.59
C CYS A 85 -5.87 -8.32 -0.56
N ILE A 86 -6.19 -7.56 -1.61
CA ILE A 86 -5.27 -7.30 -2.72
C ILE A 86 -4.60 -5.96 -2.46
N LYS A 87 -3.28 -5.93 -2.56
CA LYS A 87 -2.47 -4.73 -2.35
C LYS A 87 -1.48 -4.58 -3.49
N PRO A 88 -1.26 -3.37 -4.02
CA PRO A 88 -0.18 -3.15 -4.97
C PRO A 88 1.16 -3.42 -4.29
N ALA A 89 2.10 -4.05 -5.00
CA ALA A 89 3.45 -4.32 -4.48
C ALA A 89 4.17 -3.03 -4.10
N ARG A 90 3.93 -1.96 -4.85
CA ARG A 90 4.45 -0.61 -4.60
C ARG A 90 3.29 0.36 -4.46
N GLY A 91 3.42 1.34 -3.58
CA GLY A 91 2.40 2.36 -3.34
C GLY A 91 2.26 2.69 -1.86
N SER A 92 1.64 3.83 -1.57
CA SER A 92 1.47 4.37 -0.22
C SER A 92 0.07 4.94 -0.03
N GLY A 93 -0.29 5.24 1.23
CA GLY A 93 -1.54 5.91 1.56
C GLY A 93 -2.81 5.08 1.35
N GLY A 94 -2.70 3.76 1.32
CA GLY A 94 -3.87 2.88 1.16
C GLY A 94 -4.51 2.87 -0.24
N LYS A 95 -3.92 3.60 -1.19
CA LYS A 95 -4.45 3.66 -2.56
C LYS A 95 -4.29 2.32 -3.26
N GLY A 96 -5.36 1.88 -3.94
CA GLY A 96 -5.37 0.63 -4.67
C GLY A 96 -5.54 -0.63 -3.82
N ILE A 97 -5.84 -0.51 -2.51
CA ILE A 97 -6.14 -1.68 -1.68
C ILE A 97 -7.58 -2.11 -1.91
N VAL A 98 -7.77 -3.38 -2.18
CA VAL A 98 -9.10 -3.98 -2.32
C VAL A 98 -9.26 -5.08 -1.29
N ILE A 99 -10.35 -5.02 -0.52
CA ILE A 99 -10.72 -6.00 0.50
C ILE A 99 -12.05 -6.62 0.10
N GLY A 100 -12.13 -7.92 0.11
CA GLY A 100 -13.35 -8.62 -0.24
C GLY A 100 -13.55 -9.93 0.51
N PRO A 101 -14.82 -10.33 0.73
CA PRO A 101 -15.16 -11.70 1.00
C PRO A 101 -15.05 -12.50 -0.30
N ALA A 102 -14.58 -13.72 -0.24
CA ALA A 102 -14.40 -14.60 -1.41
C ALA A 102 -15.71 -14.97 -2.14
N ALA A 103 -16.85 -14.78 -1.50
CA ALA A 103 -18.09 -15.46 -1.86
C ALA A 103 -19.03 -14.76 -2.87
N SER A 104 -18.68 -13.62 -3.47
CA SER A 104 -19.61 -12.95 -4.39
C SER A 104 -19.01 -12.71 -5.77
N GLN A 105 -19.54 -13.39 -6.79
CA GLN A 105 -19.17 -13.24 -8.19
C GLN A 105 -19.20 -11.76 -8.63
N ARG A 106 -20.24 -11.01 -8.24
CA ARG A 106 -20.35 -9.57 -8.53
C ARG A 106 -19.18 -8.74 -7.99
N LYS A 107 -18.65 -9.10 -6.80
CA LYS A 107 -17.48 -8.42 -6.23
C LYS A 107 -16.20 -8.79 -6.96
N LEU A 108 -16.08 -10.02 -7.43
CA LEU A 108 -14.93 -10.47 -8.24
C LEU A 108 -14.90 -9.77 -9.60
N ASP A 109 -16.05 -9.57 -10.24
CA ASP A 109 -16.13 -8.84 -11.52
C ASP A 109 -15.78 -7.36 -11.35
N LYS A 110 -16.25 -6.72 -10.28
CA LYS A 110 -15.86 -5.36 -9.92
C LYS A 110 -14.37 -5.27 -9.60
N LEU A 111 -13.82 -6.21 -8.86
CA LEU A 111 -12.40 -6.33 -8.56
C LEU A 111 -11.56 -6.42 -9.83
N ARG A 112 -12.01 -7.25 -10.77
CA ARG A 112 -11.38 -7.40 -12.07
C ARG A 112 -11.36 -6.07 -12.82
N SER A 113 -12.47 -5.34 -12.85
CA SER A 113 -12.54 -4.02 -13.49
C SER A 113 -11.65 -3.00 -12.81
N ASP A 114 -11.60 -2.98 -11.47
CA ASP A 114 -10.79 -2.04 -10.69
C ASP A 114 -9.28 -2.31 -10.89
N VAL A 115 -8.87 -3.58 -10.94
CA VAL A 115 -7.48 -3.98 -11.21
C VAL A 115 -7.09 -3.62 -12.65
N LEU A 116 -7.98 -3.84 -13.62
CA LEU A 116 -7.75 -3.49 -15.02
C LEU A 116 -7.70 -1.98 -15.26
N ALA A 117 -8.46 -1.20 -14.50
CA ALA A 117 -8.47 0.27 -14.58
C ALA A 117 -7.21 0.92 -14.00
N ASN A 118 -6.39 0.19 -13.22
CA ASN A 118 -5.17 0.71 -12.61
C ASN A 118 -3.90 0.01 -13.13
N PRO A 119 -3.38 0.40 -14.31
CA PRO A 119 -2.28 -0.30 -14.99
C PRO A 119 -0.90 -0.16 -14.33
N ARG A 120 -0.78 0.52 -13.19
CA ARG A 120 0.52 0.79 -12.53
C ARG A 120 1.00 -0.31 -11.59
N GLY A 121 0.53 -1.53 -11.77
CA GLY A 121 1.06 -2.72 -11.11
C GLY A 121 0.48 -2.98 -9.70
N TRP A 122 -0.01 -4.14 -9.58
CA TRP A 122 -0.48 -4.78 -8.33
C TRP A 122 0.59 -5.71 -7.79
#